data_5f55c47a55f2e2c49222d9b35bc59a36
#
_entry.id   5f55c47a55f2e2c49222d9b35bc59a36
#
_cell.length_a   1.000
_cell.length_b   1.000
_cell.length_c   1.000
_cell.angle_alpha   90.00
_cell.angle_beta   90.00
_cell.angle_gamma   90.00
#
_symmetry.space_group_name_H-M   'P 1'
#
loop_
_entity.id
_entity.type
_entity.pdbx_description
1 polymer ?
#
loop_
_entity_poly.entity_id
_entity_poly.type
_entity_poly.pdbx_seq_one_letter_code
_entity_poly.pdbx_strand_id
1 'polypeptide(L)'
;MSRGIILVLAICVRLSADDQWPEFLGPSHNNHAASATLPTRWSETENVRWRTALPGEGWSSPVIWDDQIWLTTSTSEGRSLRAVCVNKTTGRIDRNIEVFAPSDPGYKNSFNSYASPTPAIEKGRVYVCFGTNGSACIDTISGQIVWRNTDLKVMHMEGAGSSPILYRDLYVLNCDGIDQQYVAAIDKKTGQAVWKTPRSTDFGWKLPPMRKAYSVPLPITVDGREQLISIGAYNCIAYDPRTGKEQWSCTLPGYSNAARPVYGDGLLYVSTGYTVAQLWAIRPGGSGDVSQTNIAWKFSQTSCLLPTPLFVGGRIYMPLDSGIVRCLDAKSGQQIWQARLGTQYVSSPLYAHGMIYLFSLKGVTAIVKAGDRPDVIAENRLDGRFMASPAVSGGALFLRTNTHLYRIEE
;
A
#
# COMPACT_ATOMS: atom_id res chain seq x y z
N MET A 1 -56.21 24.10 22.06
CA MET A 1 -55.03 24.35 21.21
C MET A 1 -53.93 23.38 21.63
N SER A 2 -53.81 22.23 20.95
CA SER A 2 -52.83 21.21 21.24
C SER A 2 -51.54 21.48 20.44
N ARG A 3 -50.45 21.78 21.09
CA ARG A 3 -49.11 21.94 20.46
C ARG A 3 -48.48 20.56 20.29
N GLY A 4 -48.47 20.07 19.07
CA GLY A 4 -47.71 18.87 18.72
C GLY A 4 -46.20 19.15 18.75
N ILE A 5 -45.48 18.41 19.59
CA ILE A 5 -44.02 18.39 19.61
C ILE A 5 -43.54 17.45 18.50
N ILE A 6 -42.91 18.01 17.47
CA ILE A 6 -42.21 17.21 16.44
C ILE A 6 -40.85 16.81 17.01
N LEU A 7 -40.71 15.53 17.34
CA LEU A 7 -39.42 14.94 17.75
C LEU A 7 -38.60 14.65 16.48
N VAL A 8 -37.60 15.47 16.19
CA VAL A 8 -36.62 15.19 15.12
C VAL A 8 -35.63 14.18 15.66
N LEU A 9 -35.78 12.91 15.27
CA LEU A 9 -34.78 11.86 15.54
C LEU A 9 -33.55 12.14 14.65
N ALA A 10 -32.51 12.70 15.22
CA ALA A 10 -31.18 12.73 14.57
C ALA A 10 -30.62 11.30 14.55
N ILE A 11 -30.70 10.65 13.40
CA ILE A 11 -30.01 9.37 13.16
C ILE A 11 -28.53 9.67 13.13
N CYS A 12 -27.84 9.45 14.24
CA CYS A 12 -26.40 9.48 14.32
C CYS A 12 -25.88 8.18 13.67
N VAL A 13 -25.62 8.21 12.37
CA VAL A 13 -24.93 7.10 11.67
C VAL A 13 -23.53 7.03 12.28
N ARG A 14 -23.28 6.04 13.12
CA ARG A 14 -21.91 5.70 13.54
C ARG A 14 -21.22 5.08 12.32
N LEU A 15 -20.35 5.84 11.67
CA LEU A 15 -19.42 5.30 10.70
C LEU A 15 -18.58 4.22 11.40
N SER A 16 -18.62 2.99 10.90
CA SER A 16 -17.77 1.92 11.39
C SER A 16 -16.33 2.15 10.90
N ALA A 17 -15.34 1.57 11.57
CA ALA A 17 -13.95 1.64 11.12
C ALA A 17 -13.75 1.07 9.70
N ASP A 18 -14.66 0.20 9.25
CA ASP A 18 -14.67 -0.41 7.92
C ASP A 18 -15.19 0.53 6.80
N ASP A 19 -15.64 1.75 7.15
CA ASP A 19 -16.11 2.73 6.17
C ASP A 19 -14.99 3.59 5.57
N GLN A 20 -13.80 3.56 6.18
CA GLN A 20 -12.64 4.35 5.78
C GLN A 20 -11.50 3.44 5.29
N TRP A 21 -10.82 3.85 4.22
CA TRP A 21 -9.63 3.17 3.71
C TRP A 21 -8.51 4.21 3.49
N PRO A 22 -7.84 4.65 4.58
CA PRO A 22 -7.12 5.92 4.57
C PRO A 22 -5.75 5.89 3.90
N GLU A 23 -5.18 4.71 3.64
CA GLU A 23 -3.84 4.58 3.06
C GLU A 23 -3.64 3.23 2.36
N PHE A 24 -2.45 3.00 1.82
CA PHE A 24 -2.06 1.72 1.22
C PHE A 24 -2.24 0.57 2.21
N LEU A 25 -3.05 -0.43 1.82
CA LEU A 25 -3.48 -1.60 2.59
C LEU A 25 -4.42 -1.29 3.77
N GLY A 26 -5.08 -0.14 3.75
CA GLY A 26 -6.19 0.19 4.64
C GLY A 26 -5.79 0.61 6.07
N PRO A 27 -6.78 0.74 6.96
CA PRO A 27 -6.60 1.38 8.27
C PRO A 27 -5.70 0.60 9.23
N SER A 28 -5.58 -0.71 9.04
CA SER A 28 -4.73 -1.59 9.85
C SER A 28 -3.42 -1.96 9.16
N HIS A 29 -3.10 -1.34 8.02
CA HIS A 29 -1.87 -1.55 7.24
C HIS A 29 -1.64 -2.98 6.72
N ASN A 30 -2.66 -3.84 6.74
CA ASN A 30 -2.54 -5.28 6.50
C ASN A 30 -3.52 -5.84 5.46
N ASN A 31 -4.26 -4.96 4.77
CA ASN A 31 -5.28 -5.30 3.77
C ASN A 31 -6.40 -6.21 4.31
N HIS A 32 -6.82 -5.98 5.56
CA HIS A 32 -7.95 -6.65 6.19
C HIS A 32 -9.19 -5.75 6.22
N ALA A 33 -10.30 -6.31 5.73
CA ALA A 33 -11.66 -5.81 5.92
C ALA A 33 -12.47 -6.92 6.63
N ALA A 34 -12.01 -7.34 7.80
CA ALA A 34 -12.42 -8.58 8.46
C ALA A 34 -13.91 -8.63 8.80
N SER A 35 -14.54 -7.50 9.08
CA SER A 35 -15.97 -7.38 9.39
C SER A 35 -16.83 -7.18 8.13
N ALA A 36 -16.25 -6.88 6.98
CA ALA A 36 -17.00 -6.65 5.76
C ALA A 36 -17.39 -7.97 5.07
N THR A 37 -18.67 -8.12 4.76
CA THR A 37 -19.13 -9.09 3.77
C THR A 37 -19.03 -8.45 2.40
N LEU A 38 -18.21 -9.01 1.53
CA LEU A 38 -17.93 -8.48 0.20
C LEU A 38 -18.52 -9.40 -0.87
N PRO A 39 -18.90 -8.88 -2.05
CA PRO A 39 -19.33 -9.66 -3.18
C PRO A 39 -18.32 -10.76 -3.53
N THR A 40 -18.81 -11.95 -3.82
CA THR A 40 -18.00 -13.08 -4.30
C THR A 40 -18.16 -13.32 -5.80
N ARG A 41 -19.15 -12.68 -6.44
CA ARG A 41 -19.40 -12.77 -7.87
C ARG A 41 -19.57 -11.40 -8.49
N TRP A 42 -18.89 -11.18 -9.61
CA TRP A 42 -19.06 -9.98 -10.45
C TRP A 42 -18.52 -10.23 -11.87
N SER A 43 -18.96 -9.39 -12.77
CA SER A 43 -18.44 -9.26 -14.13
C SER A 43 -18.60 -7.80 -14.58
N GLU A 44 -18.32 -7.47 -15.83
CA GLU A 44 -18.59 -6.11 -16.37
C GLU A 44 -20.08 -5.71 -16.30
N THR A 45 -20.99 -6.67 -16.15
CA THR A 45 -22.44 -6.46 -16.18
C THR A 45 -23.17 -6.96 -14.92
N GLU A 46 -22.45 -7.56 -13.97
CA GLU A 46 -23.02 -8.13 -12.74
C GLU A 46 -22.30 -7.54 -11.52
N ASN A 47 -23.06 -7.06 -10.52
CA ASN A 47 -22.58 -6.51 -9.25
C ASN A 47 -21.60 -5.32 -9.40
N VAL A 48 -21.55 -4.68 -10.57
CA VAL A 48 -20.85 -3.42 -10.79
C VAL A 48 -21.83 -2.27 -10.63
N ARG A 49 -21.77 -1.57 -9.51
CA ARG A 49 -22.64 -0.43 -9.22
C ARG A 49 -22.37 0.73 -10.16
N TRP A 50 -21.09 1.01 -10.37
CA TRP A 50 -20.61 1.96 -11.36
C TRP A 50 -19.16 1.63 -11.77
N ARG A 51 -18.79 2.09 -12.97
CA ARG A 51 -17.41 2.12 -13.45
C ARG A 51 -17.10 3.51 -13.99
N THR A 52 -15.92 4.01 -13.69
CA THR A 52 -15.50 5.36 -14.08
C THR A 52 -14.17 5.31 -14.80
N ALA A 53 -14.14 5.80 -16.03
CA ALA A 53 -12.88 5.94 -16.77
C ALA A 53 -12.00 6.99 -16.08
N LEU A 54 -10.75 6.61 -15.79
CA LEU A 54 -9.79 7.49 -15.14
C LEU A 54 -8.96 8.25 -16.17
N PRO A 55 -8.73 9.55 -15.96
CA PRO A 55 -7.88 10.34 -16.85
C PRO A 55 -6.40 9.95 -16.67
N GLY A 56 -5.68 9.76 -17.77
CA GLY A 56 -4.24 9.48 -17.76
C GLY A 56 -3.86 8.08 -17.26
N GLU A 57 -2.64 7.95 -16.76
CA GLU A 57 -2.06 6.70 -16.26
C GLU A 57 -1.76 6.79 -14.75
N GLY A 58 -1.82 5.66 -14.03
CA GLY A 58 -1.41 5.60 -12.64
C GLY A 58 -1.72 4.25 -12.00
N TRP A 59 -0.87 3.84 -11.04
CA TRP A 59 -0.97 2.56 -10.34
C TRP A 59 -1.29 2.71 -8.84
N SER A 60 -1.53 3.94 -8.37
CA SER A 60 -1.91 4.15 -6.96
C SER A 60 -3.19 3.39 -6.62
N SER A 61 -3.23 2.80 -5.45
CA SER A 61 -4.47 2.24 -4.89
C SER A 61 -5.45 3.36 -4.55
N PRO A 62 -6.76 3.12 -4.59
CA PRO A 62 -7.74 4.07 -4.09
C PRO A 62 -7.64 4.19 -2.57
N VAL A 63 -7.78 5.41 -2.06
CA VAL A 63 -7.98 5.69 -0.63
C VAL A 63 -9.34 6.35 -0.43
N ILE A 64 -10.01 6.02 0.68
CA ILE A 64 -11.40 6.40 0.89
C ILE A 64 -11.57 7.08 2.25
N TRP A 65 -12.23 8.24 2.23
CA TRP A 65 -12.69 8.93 3.43
C TRP A 65 -14.08 9.53 3.18
N ASP A 66 -15.03 9.14 3.99
CA ASP A 66 -16.44 9.49 3.83
C ASP A 66 -16.96 9.13 2.42
N ASP A 67 -17.36 10.09 1.63
CA ASP A 67 -17.92 9.91 0.28
C ASP A 67 -16.89 10.20 -0.84
N GLN A 68 -15.61 10.32 -0.50
CA GLN A 68 -14.54 10.65 -1.43
C GLN A 68 -13.57 9.49 -1.61
N ILE A 69 -13.26 9.19 -2.88
CA ILE A 69 -12.20 8.27 -3.27
C ILE A 69 -11.10 9.07 -3.94
N TRP A 70 -9.89 9.01 -3.41
CA TRP A 70 -8.75 9.72 -3.97
C TRP A 70 -7.72 8.77 -4.54
N LEU A 71 -7.14 9.15 -5.67
CA LEU A 71 -6.05 8.45 -6.34
C LEU A 71 -5.22 9.43 -7.16
N THR A 72 -4.04 8.98 -7.61
CA THR A 72 -3.15 9.79 -8.44
C THR A 72 -3.14 9.29 -9.88
N THR A 73 -2.97 10.21 -10.83
CA THR A 73 -2.77 9.94 -12.24
C THR A 73 -1.70 10.86 -12.83
N SER A 74 -1.22 10.54 -14.01
CA SER A 74 -0.29 11.38 -14.75
C SER A 74 -0.58 11.31 -16.27
N THR A 75 -0.10 12.29 -17.03
CA THR A 75 0.08 12.06 -18.47
C THR A 75 1.12 10.95 -18.69
N SER A 76 1.11 10.32 -19.86
CA SER A 76 2.05 9.23 -20.20
C SER A 76 3.52 9.69 -20.13
N GLU A 77 3.78 10.96 -20.47
CA GLU A 77 5.10 11.59 -20.41
C GLU A 77 5.44 12.14 -19.02
N GLY A 78 4.52 12.05 -18.05
CA GLY A 78 4.72 12.56 -16.68
C GLY A 78 4.73 14.10 -16.56
N ARG A 79 4.34 14.83 -17.62
CA ARG A 79 4.35 16.30 -17.66
C ARG A 79 3.23 16.94 -16.83
N SER A 80 2.20 16.18 -16.48
CA SER A 80 1.12 16.59 -15.60
C SER A 80 0.87 15.49 -14.58
N LEU A 81 1.09 15.78 -13.31
CA LEU A 81 0.94 14.87 -12.17
C LEU A 81 -0.29 15.32 -11.39
N ARG A 82 -1.29 14.45 -11.26
CA ARG A 82 -2.64 14.86 -10.86
C ARG A 82 -3.19 14.05 -9.71
N ALA A 83 -3.99 14.68 -8.87
CA ALA A 83 -4.84 14.05 -7.88
C ALA A 83 -6.29 14.04 -8.39
N VAL A 84 -6.93 12.87 -8.35
CA VAL A 84 -8.30 12.69 -8.82
C VAL A 84 -9.17 12.27 -7.64
N CYS A 85 -10.30 12.97 -7.45
CA CYS A 85 -11.35 12.62 -6.50
C CYS A 85 -12.56 12.09 -7.26
N VAL A 86 -12.98 10.89 -6.90
CA VAL A 86 -14.21 10.25 -7.39
C VAL A 86 -15.21 10.17 -6.25
N ASN A 87 -16.44 10.54 -6.49
CA ASN A 87 -17.53 10.40 -5.52
C ASN A 87 -17.84 8.91 -5.32
N LYS A 88 -17.77 8.44 -4.08
CA LYS A 88 -17.91 7.01 -3.71
C LYS A 88 -19.28 6.46 -4.12
N THR A 89 -20.34 7.26 -3.98
CA THR A 89 -21.72 6.83 -4.23
C THR A 89 -22.05 6.82 -5.72
N THR A 90 -21.65 7.88 -6.46
CA THR A 90 -22.09 8.09 -7.84
C THR A 90 -21.07 7.68 -8.90
N GLY A 91 -19.79 7.50 -8.53
CA GLY A 91 -18.69 7.26 -9.45
C GLY A 91 -18.25 8.50 -10.25
N ARG A 92 -18.89 9.67 -10.05
CA ARG A 92 -18.53 10.90 -10.77
C ARG A 92 -17.16 11.42 -10.33
N ILE A 93 -16.35 11.86 -11.27
CA ILE A 93 -15.12 12.60 -10.96
C ILE A 93 -15.53 14.01 -10.49
N ASP A 94 -15.34 14.26 -9.20
CA ASP A 94 -15.65 15.56 -8.60
C ASP A 94 -14.46 16.53 -8.72
N ARG A 95 -13.23 16.00 -8.73
CA ARG A 95 -12.01 16.82 -8.88
C ARG A 95 -10.95 16.10 -9.71
N ASN A 96 -10.20 16.88 -10.47
CA ASN A 96 -9.03 16.45 -11.24
C ASN A 96 -8.00 17.58 -11.19
N ILE A 97 -7.15 17.55 -10.15
CA ILE A 97 -6.27 18.65 -9.76
C ILE A 97 -4.87 18.38 -10.27
N GLU A 98 -4.30 19.29 -11.05
CA GLU A 98 -2.88 19.27 -11.38
C GLU A 98 -2.06 19.70 -10.17
N VAL A 99 -1.24 18.77 -9.65
CA VAL A 99 -0.43 18.98 -8.46
C VAL A 99 0.96 19.48 -8.83
N PHE A 100 1.57 18.85 -9.82
CA PHE A 100 2.87 19.23 -10.37
C PHE A 100 2.86 19.14 -11.89
N ALA A 101 3.63 20.04 -12.54
CA ALA A 101 3.87 20.06 -13.99
C ALA A 101 5.38 20.13 -14.25
N PRO A 102 6.14 19.05 -14.02
CA PRO A 102 7.59 19.06 -14.19
C PRO A 102 8.00 19.20 -15.66
N SER A 103 9.02 20.02 -15.93
CA SER A 103 9.65 20.10 -17.24
C SER A 103 10.46 18.83 -17.58
N ASP A 104 10.98 18.16 -16.56
CA ASP A 104 11.62 16.84 -16.62
C ASP A 104 11.08 15.98 -15.48
N PRO A 105 10.18 15.02 -15.73
CA PRO A 105 9.65 14.12 -14.71
C PRO A 105 10.64 13.02 -14.27
N GLY A 106 11.80 12.93 -14.92
CA GLY A 106 12.75 11.85 -14.72
C GLY A 106 12.38 10.55 -15.42
N TYR A 107 13.25 9.57 -15.35
CA TYR A 107 13.04 8.25 -15.93
C TYR A 107 12.12 7.38 -15.08
N LYS A 108 11.30 6.56 -15.73
CA LYS A 108 10.59 5.44 -15.17
C LYS A 108 10.69 4.20 -16.06
N ASN A 109 10.63 3.02 -15.47
CA ASN A 109 10.46 1.78 -16.21
C ASN A 109 9.09 1.75 -16.91
N SER A 110 8.99 1.13 -18.09
CA SER A 110 7.73 1.00 -18.86
C SER A 110 6.63 0.25 -18.09
N PHE A 111 6.99 -0.62 -17.15
CA PHE A 111 6.03 -1.32 -16.28
C PHE A 111 5.48 -0.41 -15.16
N ASN A 112 6.17 0.69 -14.83
CA ASN A 112 5.77 1.65 -13.80
C ASN A 112 5.01 2.85 -14.38
N SER A 113 4.41 3.68 -13.51
CA SER A 113 3.80 4.96 -13.85
C SER A 113 4.42 6.09 -13.05
N TYR A 114 4.22 7.34 -13.46
CA TYR A 114 4.61 8.52 -12.68
C TYR A 114 3.69 8.77 -11.47
N ALA A 115 2.62 7.97 -11.33
CA ALA A 115 1.61 8.09 -10.29
C ALA A 115 1.33 6.72 -9.62
N SER A 116 2.40 6.02 -9.20
CA SER A 116 2.31 4.72 -8.54
C SER A 116 2.17 4.79 -7.02
N PRO A 117 2.80 5.74 -6.29
CA PRO A 117 2.57 5.87 -4.86
C PRO A 117 1.10 6.12 -4.55
N THR A 118 0.57 5.33 -3.60
CA THR A 118 -0.80 5.46 -3.10
C THR A 118 -0.89 6.68 -2.18
N PRO A 119 -1.92 7.53 -2.30
CA PRO A 119 -2.16 8.64 -1.37
C PRO A 119 -2.39 8.15 0.06
N ALA A 120 -2.29 9.09 1.01
CA ALA A 120 -2.85 8.93 2.34
C ALA A 120 -3.91 10.01 2.58
N ILE A 121 -4.98 9.68 3.30
CA ILE A 121 -6.10 10.60 3.54
C ILE A 121 -6.52 10.59 5.00
N GLU A 122 -6.91 11.74 5.50
CA GLU A 122 -7.60 11.92 6.76
C GLU A 122 -8.72 12.95 6.59
N LYS A 123 -9.53 13.16 7.59
CA LYS A 123 -10.62 14.14 7.53
C LYS A 123 -10.14 15.51 7.05
N GLY A 124 -10.64 15.95 5.90
CA GLY A 124 -10.35 17.25 5.32
C GLY A 124 -9.00 17.37 4.58
N ARG A 125 -8.16 16.33 4.54
CA ARG A 125 -6.84 16.40 3.91
C ARG A 125 -6.49 15.12 3.16
N VAL A 126 -5.98 15.24 1.94
CA VAL A 126 -5.34 14.14 1.20
C VAL A 126 -3.90 14.52 0.88
N TYR A 127 -3.03 13.54 1.03
CA TYR A 127 -1.59 13.66 0.84
C TYR A 127 -1.16 12.79 -0.33
N VAL A 128 -0.54 13.40 -1.32
CA VAL A 128 -0.11 12.72 -2.55
C VAL A 128 1.40 12.77 -2.71
N CYS A 129 1.98 11.72 -3.30
CA CYS A 129 3.40 11.60 -3.57
C CYS A 129 3.63 11.23 -5.03
N PHE A 130 4.60 11.91 -5.68
CA PHE A 130 5.06 11.64 -7.03
C PHE A 130 6.59 11.41 -7.05
N GLY A 131 7.09 10.80 -5.97
CA GLY A 131 8.52 10.54 -5.81
C GLY A 131 9.35 11.82 -5.82
N THR A 132 10.41 11.84 -6.63
CA THR A 132 11.30 13.00 -6.74
C THR A 132 10.63 14.27 -7.26
N ASN A 133 9.46 14.14 -7.91
CA ASN A 133 8.69 15.31 -8.37
C ASN A 133 7.98 16.03 -7.21
N GLY A 134 7.87 15.41 -6.07
CA GLY A 134 7.39 16.03 -4.83
C GLY A 134 6.20 15.34 -4.19
N SER A 135 5.85 15.87 -3.03
CA SER A 135 4.65 15.53 -2.25
C SER A 135 3.81 16.78 -2.03
N ALA A 136 2.51 16.61 -1.86
CA ALA A 136 1.60 17.72 -1.60
C ALA A 136 0.46 17.31 -0.67
N CYS A 137 -0.07 18.27 0.07
CA CYS A 137 -1.32 18.18 0.82
C CYS A 137 -2.40 19.00 0.11
N ILE A 138 -3.56 18.41 -0.05
CA ILE A 138 -4.72 19.05 -0.70
C ILE A 138 -5.86 19.08 0.31
N ASP A 139 -6.53 20.22 0.44
CA ASP A 139 -7.79 20.35 1.17
C ASP A 139 -8.90 19.64 0.39
N THR A 140 -9.53 18.63 0.99
CA THR A 140 -10.49 17.77 0.28
C THR A 140 -11.83 18.46 0.05
N ILE A 141 -12.13 19.56 0.78
CA ILE A 141 -13.38 20.33 0.63
C ILE A 141 -13.23 21.35 -0.50
N SER A 142 -12.18 22.18 -0.47
CA SER A 142 -11.97 23.23 -1.46
C SER A 142 -11.24 22.74 -2.72
N GLY A 143 -10.43 21.70 -2.61
CA GLY A 143 -9.52 21.23 -3.65
C GLY A 143 -8.24 22.07 -3.76
N GLN A 144 -8.01 23.00 -2.85
CA GLN A 144 -6.81 23.83 -2.87
C GLN A 144 -5.62 23.05 -2.32
N ILE A 145 -4.46 23.28 -2.92
CA ILE A 145 -3.18 22.73 -2.43
C ILE A 145 -2.74 23.56 -1.23
N VAL A 146 -2.66 22.89 -0.08
CA VAL A 146 -2.26 23.51 1.19
C VAL A 146 -0.76 23.76 1.24
N TRP A 147 0.00 22.72 0.82
CA TRP A 147 1.46 22.81 0.68
C TRP A 147 1.97 21.87 -0.41
N ARG A 148 3.13 22.19 -0.94
CA ARG A 148 3.98 21.31 -1.75
C ARG A 148 5.35 21.22 -1.10
N ASN A 149 5.92 20.01 -1.10
CA ASN A 149 7.31 19.78 -0.70
C ASN A 149 8.04 19.07 -1.86
N THR A 150 9.14 19.67 -2.29
CA THR A 150 10.00 19.15 -3.36
C THR A 150 11.43 18.88 -2.88
N ASP A 151 11.66 18.81 -1.56
CA ASP A 151 13.00 18.68 -0.97
C ASP A 151 13.42 17.22 -0.77
N LEU A 152 12.45 16.28 -0.82
CA LEU A 152 12.71 14.86 -0.69
C LEU A 152 13.15 14.26 -2.04
N LYS A 153 14.37 14.60 -2.45
CA LYS A 153 14.95 14.18 -3.73
C LYS A 153 15.66 12.85 -3.61
N VAL A 154 15.42 11.98 -4.59
CA VAL A 154 16.21 10.77 -4.86
C VAL A 154 16.18 10.48 -6.36
N MET A 155 17.21 9.87 -6.89
CA MET A 155 17.24 9.44 -8.27
C MET A 155 16.59 8.06 -8.39
N HIS A 156 15.35 8.02 -8.86
CA HIS A 156 14.67 6.75 -9.12
C HIS A 156 15.17 6.13 -10.42
N MET A 157 15.43 4.81 -10.38
CA MET A 157 15.79 4.04 -11.57
C MET A 157 14.57 3.44 -12.26
N GLU A 158 13.56 3.03 -11.47
CA GLU A 158 12.34 2.39 -12.00
C GLU A 158 11.10 3.33 -11.91
N GLY A 159 11.29 4.55 -11.46
CA GLY A 159 10.22 5.48 -11.06
C GLY A 159 9.86 5.33 -9.58
N ALA A 160 8.96 6.19 -9.10
CA ALA A 160 8.50 6.16 -7.70
C ALA A 160 7.64 4.92 -7.41
N GLY A 161 7.73 4.37 -6.20
CA GLY A 161 6.94 3.22 -5.76
C GLY A 161 6.53 3.29 -4.29
N SER A 162 7.37 3.83 -3.41
CA SER A 162 7.06 3.97 -1.98
C SER A 162 5.88 4.92 -1.76
N SER A 163 4.87 4.46 -1.05
CA SER A 163 3.72 5.27 -0.64
C SER A 163 3.97 5.92 0.71
N PRO A 164 3.45 7.12 0.95
CA PRO A 164 3.49 7.75 2.26
C PRO A 164 2.56 7.06 3.25
N ILE A 165 2.84 7.25 4.52
CA ILE A 165 1.92 6.96 5.62
C ILE A 165 1.72 8.20 6.48
N LEU A 166 0.59 8.23 7.20
CA LEU A 166 0.37 9.21 8.26
C LEU A 166 0.64 8.57 9.62
N TYR A 167 1.49 9.21 10.40
CA TYR A 167 1.76 8.80 11.76
C TYR A 167 1.63 10.01 12.70
N ARG A 168 0.53 10.07 13.46
CA ARG A 168 0.20 11.24 14.31
C ARG A 168 0.19 12.55 13.49
N ASP A 169 1.08 13.50 13.78
CA ASP A 169 1.23 14.77 13.06
C ASP A 169 2.27 14.71 11.91
N LEU A 170 2.76 13.52 11.60
CA LEU A 170 3.80 13.30 10.60
C LEU A 170 3.26 12.65 9.33
N TYR A 171 3.78 13.09 8.20
CA TYR A 171 3.78 12.39 6.92
C TYR A 171 5.16 11.75 6.75
N VAL A 172 5.20 10.44 6.61
CA VAL A 172 6.46 9.66 6.61
C VAL A 172 6.63 8.94 5.27
N LEU A 173 7.84 8.96 4.73
CA LEU A 173 8.16 8.37 3.43
C LEU A 173 9.55 7.71 3.45
N ASN A 174 9.66 6.52 2.82
CA ASN A 174 10.94 5.93 2.43
C ASN A 174 11.43 6.58 1.13
N CYS A 175 12.66 7.03 1.13
CA CYS A 175 13.31 7.69 0.01
C CYS A 175 14.59 6.93 -0.36
N ASP A 176 14.45 5.86 -1.16
CA ASP A 176 15.54 4.95 -1.52
C ASP A 176 15.82 5.00 -3.02
N GLY A 177 16.66 5.93 -3.43
CA GLY A 177 17.15 6.06 -4.81
C GLY A 177 18.43 5.30 -5.05
N ILE A 178 19.01 5.50 -6.25
CA ILE A 178 20.33 4.96 -6.58
C ILE A 178 21.47 5.84 -6.02
N ASP A 179 21.17 7.09 -5.72
CA ASP A 179 22.10 8.13 -5.23
C ASP A 179 22.03 8.31 -3.70
N GLN A 180 20.84 8.36 -3.13
CA GLN A 180 20.59 8.57 -1.71
C GLN A 180 19.56 7.57 -1.19
N GLN A 181 19.72 7.16 0.08
CA GLN A 181 18.79 6.26 0.77
C GLN A 181 18.56 6.82 2.18
N TYR A 182 17.32 7.20 2.47
CA TYR A 182 16.93 7.75 3.76
C TYR A 182 15.43 7.54 4.04
N VAL A 183 15.05 7.68 5.28
CA VAL A 183 13.66 7.81 5.71
C VAL A 183 13.45 9.25 6.17
N ALA A 184 12.33 9.84 5.82
CA ALA A 184 12.00 11.21 6.21
C ALA A 184 10.59 11.32 6.77
N ALA A 185 10.43 12.22 7.72
CA ALA A 185 9.14 12.70 8.18
C ALA A 185 9.04 14.20 8.03
N ILE A 186 7.91 14.65 7.56
CA ILE A 186 7.55 16.06 7.47
C ILE A 186 6.30 16.31 8.30
N ASP A 187 6.15 17.52 8.81
CA ASP A 187 4.93 17.95 9.48
C ASP A 187 3.79 17.96 8.48
N LYS A 188 2.74 17.20 8.72
CA LYS A 188 1.63 17.01 7.78
C LYS A 188 0.78 18.26 7.55
N LYS A 189 0.87 19.27 8.46
CA LYS A 189 0.13 20.53 8.34
C LYS A 189 0.86 21.54 7.48
N THR A 190 2.19 21.60 7.61
CA THR A 190 3.02 22.63 6.97
C THR A 190 3.84 22.13 5.79
N GLY A 191 4.09 20.82 5.67
CA GLY A 191 4.97 20.23 4.67
C GLY A 191 6.45 20.44 4.94
N GLN A 192 6.84 20.93 6.13
CA GLN A 192 8.23 21.17 6.52
C GLN A 192 8.88 19.92 7.11
N ALA A 193 10.16 19.73 6.87
CA ALA A 193 10.92 18.62 7.41
C ALA A 193 10.97 18.66 8.94
N VAL A 194 10.64 17.51 9.58
CA VAL A 194 10.81 17.29 11.02
C VAL A 194 12.07 16.50 11.27
N TRP A 195 12.28 15.42 10.56
CA TRP A 195 13.53 14.65 10.58
C TRP A 195 13.78 13.96 9.22
N LYS A 196 15.07 13.75 8.93
CA LYS A 196 15.56 13.00 7.77
C LYS A 196 16.74 12.16 8.24
N THR A 197 16.62 10.84 8.18
CA THR A 197 17.64 9.91 8.66
C THR A 197 18.19 9.10 7.50
N PRO A 198 19.48 9.29 7.12
CA PRO A 198 20.14 8.42 6.17
C PRO A 198 20.13 6.97 6.68
N ARG A 199 20.04 6.00 5.77
CA ARG A 199 20.15 4.60 6.18
C ARG A 199 21.59 4.28 6.59
N SER A 200 21.72 3.53 7.68
CA SER A 200 23.03 3.07 8.22
C SER A 200 23.64 1.92 7.39
N THR A 201 23.01 1.52 6.27
CA THR A 201 23.43 0.40 5.44
C THR A 201 24.79 0.65 4.81
N ASP A 202 25.74 -0.22 5.08
CA ASP A 202 27.00 -0.29 4.31
C ASP A 202 26.76 -1.03 2.99
N PHE A 203 26.84 -0.30 1.90
CA PHE A 203 26.67 -0.84 0.56
C PHE A 203 27.95 -1.50 0.01
N GLY A 204 29.13 -1.23 0.59
CA GLY A 204 30.39 -1.81 0.16
C GLY A 204 30.58 -1.73 -1.36
N TRP A 205 30.80 -2.86 -2.01
CA TRP A 205 31.00 -2.98 -3.47
C TRP A 205 29.72 -2.79 -4.29
N LYS A 206 28.55 -2.68 -3.68
CA LYS A 206 27.26 -2.64 -4.39
C LYS A 206 27.13 -1.36 -5.22
N LEU A 207 26.90 -1.54 -6.51
CA LEU A 207 26.73 -0.44 -7.47
C LEU A 207 25.46 0.37 -7.18
N PRO A 208 25.39 1.64 -7.59
CA PRO A 208 24.21 2.50 -7.38
C PRO A 208 22.87 1.86 -7.74
N PRO A 209 22.67 1.18 -8.89
CA PRO A 209 21.42 0.51 -9.22
C PRO A 209 20.97 -0.57 -8.22
N MET A 210 21.89 -1.08 -7.40
CA MET A 210 21.62 -2.10 -6.38
C MET A 210 21.22 -1.51 -5.02
N ARG A 211 21.19 -0.18 -4.86
CA ARG A 211 20.96 0.50 -3.57
C ARG A 211 19.52 0.96 -3.35
N LYS A 212 18.65 0.81 -4.36
CA LYS A 212 17.27 1.28 -4.36
C LYS A 212 16.31 0.31 -3.68
N ALA A 213 15.22 0.85 -3.13
CA ALA A 213 14.06 0.11 -2.64
C ALA A 213 12.77 0.92 -2.83
N TYR A 214 11.60 0.29 -2.65
CA TYR A 214 10.29 0.87 -2.94
C TYR A 214 9.24 0.55 -1.87
N SER A 215 9.65 -0.09 -0.77
CA SER A 215 8.74 -0.54 0.28
C SER A 215 8.09 0.64 1.02
N VAL A 216 6.90 0.39 1.54
CA VAL A 216 6.13 1.35 2.35
C VAL A 216 6.46 1.14 3.83
N PRO A 217 6.70 2.19 4.63
CA PRO A 217 6.95 2.04 6.06
C PRO A 217 5.77 1.41 6.79
N LEU A 218 6.05 0.68 7.88
CA LEU A 218 5.05 0.07 8.74
C LEU A 218 5.24 0.51 10.21
N PRO A 219 4.33 1.28 10.80
CA PRO A 219 4.35 1.54 12.23
C PRO A 219 3.83 0.31 12.99
N ILE A 220 4.55 -0.10 14.04
CA ILE A 220 4.13 -1.16 14.97
C ILE A 220 4.41 -0.73 16.41
N THR A 221 3.73 -1.37 17.35
CA THR A 221 4.04 -1.27 18.78
C THR A 221 4.34 -2.65 19.34
N VAL A 222 5.50 -2.80 19.95
CA VAL A 222 5.95 -4.05 20.57
C VAL A 222 6.39 -3.73 22.00
N ASP A 223 5.79 -4.41 22.97
CA ASP A 223 6.05 -4.22 24.40
C ASP A 223 5.98 -2.73 24.83
N GLY A 224 4.98 -2.01 24.30
CA GLY A 224 4.78 -0.59 24.58
C GLY A 224 5.73 0.37 23.83
N ARG A 225 6.71 -0.13 23.06
CA ARG A 225 7.64 0.66 22.28
C ARG A 225 7.15 0.82 20.85
N GLU A 226 6.98 2.06 20.42
CA GLU A 226 6.63 2.39 19.04
C GLU A 226 7.86 2.24 18.13
N GLN A 227 7.65 1.61 16.99
CA GLN A 227 8.70 1.34 16.00
C GLN A 227 8.16 1.62 14.60
N LEU A 228 8.92 2.31 13.78
CA LEU A 228 8.67 2.49 12.35
C LEU A 228 9.58 1.52 11.59
N ILE A 229 9.00 0.46 11.08
CA ILE A 229 9.73 -0.55 10.30
C ILE A 229 9.86 -0.06 8.86
N SER A 230 11.08 -0.03 8.38
CA SER A 230 11.42 0.44 7.04
C SER A 230 12.35 -0.55 6.35
N ILE A 231 11.92 -1.06 5.19
CA ILE A 231 12.71 -1.97 4.37
C ILE A 231 13.41 -1.16 3.30
N GLY A 232 14.74 -1.17 3.32
CA GLY A 232 15.61 -0.64 2.27
C GLY A 232 16.26 -1.75 1.45
N ALA A 233 17.20 -1.39 0.58
CA ALA A 233 18.05 -2.38 -0.05
C ALA A 233 18.97 -3.01 1.00
N TYR A 234 19.00 -4.34 1.07
CA TYR A 234 19.83 -5.15 1.97
C TYR A 234 19.59 -4.98 3.46
N ASN A 235 18.52 -4.30 3.87
CA ASN A 235 18.23 -4.08 5.29
C ASN A 235 16.74 -4.01 5.62
N CYS A 236 16.44 -4.32 6.89
CA CYS A 236 15.24 -3.96 7.61
C CYS A 236 15.68 -3.13 8.82
N ILE A 237 15.22 -1.89 8.92
CA ILE A 237 15.60 -0.99 10.00
C ILE A 237 14.34 -0.52 10.73
N ALA A 238 14.39 -0.54 12.06
CA ALA A 238 13.38 0.08 12.91
C ALA A 238 13.87 1.44 13.41
N TYR A 239 13.03 2.44 13.26
CA TYR A 239 13.26 3.80 13.74
C TYR A 239 12.27 4.16 14.84
N ASP A 240 12.65 5.05 15.73
CA ASP A 240 11.69 5.79 16.53
C ASP A 240 10.89 6.72 15.59
N PRO A 241 9.56 6.54 15.49
CA PRO A 241 8.79 7.27 14.48
C PRO A 241 8.71 8.78 14.72
N ARG A 242 8.97 9.26 15.94
CA ARG A 242 8.92 10.68 16.29
C ARG A 242 10.22 11.42 15.99
N THR A 243 11.35 10.73 16.15
CA THR A 243 12.68 11.34 16.07
C THR A 243 13.50 10.89 14.87
N GLY A 244 13.09 9.81 14.21
CA GLY A 244 13.86 9.15 13.16
C GLY A 244 15.10 8.43 13.65
N LYS A 245 15.32 8.34 14.98
CA LYS A 245 16.49 7.63 15.54
C LYS A 245 16.37 6.13 15.28
N GLU A 246 17.40 5.52 14.70
CA GLU A 246 17.50 4.08 14.53
C GLU A 246 17.47 3.36 15.88
N GLN A 247 16.65 2.31 15.97
CA GLN A 247 16.50 1.49 17.16
C GLN A 247 17.24 0.17 17.03
N TRP A 248 17.05 -0.51 15.89
CA TRP A 248 17.74 -1.74 15.53
C TRP A 248 17.74 -1.91 14.02
N SER A 249 18.65 -2.74 13.51
CA SER A 249 18.73 -3.11 12.10
C SER A 249 18.94 -4.61 11.93
N CYS A 250 18.48 -5.14 10.80
CA CYS A 250 18.67 -6.52 10.39
C CYS A 250 19.10 -6.55 8.91
N THR A 251 20.25 -7.15 8.63
CA THR A 251 20.74 -7.32 7.26
C THR A 251 19.88 -8.35 6.53
N LEU A 252 19.42 -7.99 5.34
CA LEU A 252 18.63 -8.82 4.43
C LEU A 252 19.40 -9.09 3.13
N PRO A 253 19.07 -10.13 2.37
CA PRO A 253 19.53 -10.24 1.00
C PRO A 253 18.71 -9.39 0.04
N GLY A 254 19.27 -9.03 -1.12
CA GLY A 254 18.53 -8.40 -2.22
C GLY A 254 18.30 -6.91 -2.09
N TYR A 255 17.81 -6.34 -3.17
CA TYR A 255 17.49 -4.93 -3.34
C TYR A 255 16.20 -4.79 -4.16
N SER A 256 15.76 -3.55 -4.42
CA SER A 256 14.45 -3.27 -5.05
C SER A 256 13.28 -3.87 -4.23
N ASN A 257 13.41 -3.93 -2.92
CA ASN A 257 12.37 -4.41 -2.02
C ASN A 257 11.14 -3.52 -2.16
N ALA A 258 10.00 -4.08 -2.61
CA ALA A 258 8.77 -3.32 -2.86
C ALA A 258 7.64 -3.72 -1.90
N ALA A 259 7.53 -4.99 -1.55
CA ALA A 259 6.52 -5.45 -0.61
C ALA A 259 6.62 -4.73 0.74
N ARG A 260 5.49 -4.27 1.28
CA ARG A 260 5.42 -3.75 2.65
C ARG A 260 5.71 -4.88 3.64
N PRO A 261 6.45 -4.68 4.74
CA PRO A 261 6.53 -5.67 5.80
C PRO A 261 5.15 -5.89 6.43
N VAL A 262 4.91 -7.11 6.94
CA VAL A 262 3.67 -7.48 7.62
C VAL A 262 3.99 -7.87 9.05
N TYR A 263 3.18 -7.42 10.01
CA TYR A 263 3.33 -7.78 11.42
C TYR A 263 2.13 -8.61 11.88
N GLY A 264 2.40 -9.75 12.49
CA GLY A 264 1.38 -10.63 13.05
C GLY A 264 1.99 -11.67 14.01
N ASP A 265 1.28 -12.00 15.06
CA ASP A 265 1.68 -12.99 16.08
C ASP A 265 3.10 -12.78 16.63
N GLY A 266 3.51 -11.51 16.80
CA GLY A 266 4.81 -11.14 17.36
C GLY A 266 5.98 -11.24 16.37
N LEU A 267 5.73 -11.50 15.10
CA LEU A 267 6.75 -11.60 14.04
C LEU A 267 6.52 -10.56 12.95
N LEU A 268 7.62 -10.04 12.42
CA LEU A 268 7.67 -9.30 11.16
C LEU A 268 7.97 -10.25 10.01
N TYR A 269 7.12 -10.25 9.00
CA TYR A 269 7.31 -11.00 7.76
C TYR A 269 7.79 -10.04 6.68
N VAL A 270 9.01 -10.27 6.21
CA VAL A 270 9.70 -9.40 5.26
C VAL A 270 9.98 -10.18 3.99
N SER A 271 9.36 -9.76 2.90
CA SER A 271 9.68 -10.27 1.57
C SER A 271 10.90 -9.52 1.04
N THR A 272 11.96 -10.24 0.69
CA THR A 272 13.15 -9.66 0.10
C THR A 272 12.98 -9.50 -1.42
N GLY A 273 13.71 -8.56 -2.01
CA GLY A 273 13.44 -8.13 -3.38
C GLY A 273 14.24 -8.86 -4.46
N TYR A 274 14.46 -8.13 -5.53
CA TYR A 274 15.09 -8.60 -6.75
C TYR A 274 16.43 -9.30 -6.50
N THR A 275 16.70 -10.35 -7.26
CA THR A 275 17.82 -11.29 -7.22
C THR A 275 17.73 -12.38 -6.14
N VAL A 276 17.19 -12.12 -4.97
CA VAL A 276 17.06 -13.10 -3.88
C VAL A 276 15.69 -12.92 -3.21
N ALA A 277 14.62 -13.32 -3.89
CA ALA A 277 13.27 -13.23 -3.37
C ALA A 277 13.00 -14.34 -2.34
N GLN A 278 13.04 -14.00 -1.07
CA GLN A 278 12.79 -14.88 0.08
C GLN A 278 11.77 -14.25 1.02
N LEU A 279 11.17 -15.03 1.90
CA LEU A 279 10.40 -14.51 3.03
C LEU A 279 11.14 -14.81 4.33
N TRP A 280 11.38 -13.78 5.11
CA TRP A 280 12.02 -13.88 6.42
C TRP A 280 11.05 -13.48 7.54
N ALA A 281 11.04 -14.24 8.63
CA ALA A 281 10.36 -13.85 9.85
C ALA A 281 11.38 -13.35 10.87
N ILE A 282 11.15 -12.14 11.38
CA ILE A 282 12.06 -11.43 12.29
C ILE A 282 11.28 -11.11 13.57
N ARG A 283 11.87 -11.37 14.74
CA ARG A 283 11.35 -10.88 16.02
C ARG A 283 11.68 -9.39 16.13
N PRO A 284 10.69 -8.47 16.10
CA PRO A 284 10.98 -7.05 16.24
C PRO A 284 11.43 -6.71 17.65
N GLY A 285 12.47 -5.89 17.78
CA GLY A 285 13.00 -5.45 19.07
C GLY A 285 14.52 -5.59 19.18
N GLY A 286 15.04 -5.30 20.37
CA GLY A 286 16.48 -5.24 20.61
C GLY A 286 17.07 -3.86 20.29
N SER A 287 18.38 -3.80 20.05
CA SER A 287 19.15 -2.58 19.70
C SER A 287 20.36 -2.94 18.85
N GLY A 288 20.79 -2.03 17.98
CA GLY A 288 21.90 -2.26 17.06
C GLY A 288 21.60 -3.33 16.02
N ASP A 289 22.61 -4.05 15.55
CA ASP A 289 22.46 -5.13 14.56
C ASP A 289 21.92 -6.40 15.22
N VAL A 290 20.71 -6.82 14.83
CA VAL A 290 20.03 -8.02 15.33
C VAL A 290 20.01 -9.17 14.32
N SER A 291 20.82 -9.09 13.26
CA SER A 291 20.84 -10.05 12.15
C SER A 291 21.14 -11.49 12.58
N GLN A 292 21.86 -11.68 13.69
CA GLN A 292 22.22 -13.01 14.19
C GLN A 292 21.30 -13.54 15.29
N THR A 293 20.48 -12.68 15.90
CA THR A 293 19.72 -13.02 17.10
C THR A 293 18.21 -13.06 16.88
N ASN A 294 17.68 -12.23 15.98
CA ASN A 294 16.24 -11.99 15.89
C ASN A 294 15.54 -12.71 14.73
N ILE A 295 16.28 -13.36 13.84
CA ILE A 295 15.67 -14.12 12.74
C ILE A 295 15.04 -15.39 13.32
N ALA A 296 13.71 -15.51 13.18
CA ALA A 296 12.96 -16.67 13.64
C ALA A 296 13.08 -17.82 12.63
N TRP A 297 12.86 -17.52 11.35
CA TRP A 297 13.00 -18.48 10.25
C TRP A 297 13.17 -17.76 8.91
N LYS A 298 13.59 -18.51 7.90
CA LYS A 298 13.74 -18.06 6.51
C LYS A 298 13.09 -19.07 5.58
N PHE A 299 12.24 -18.59 4.69
CA PHE A 299 11.73 -19.37 3.57
C PHE A 299 12.54 -19.01 2.31
N SER A 300 13.42 -19.88 1.91
CA SER A 300 14.44 -19.61 0.86
C SER A 300 13.97 -19.87 -0.56
N GLN A 301 12.73 -20.32 -0.76
CA GLN A 301 12.11 -20.40 -2.09
C GLN A 301 11.56 -19.05 -2.50
N THR A 302 11.25 -18.90 -3.81
CA THR A 302 10.71 -17.64 -4.36
C THR A 302 9.54 -17.09 -3.56
N SER A 303 9.67 -15.86 -3.08
CA SER A 303 8.62 -15.05 -2.43
C SER A 303 8.02 -14.06 -3.42
N CYS A 304 7.02 -13.29 -2.97
CA CYS A 304 6.44 -12.20 -3.76
C CYS A 304 7.43 -11.03 -3.88
N LEU A 305 7.54 -10.47 -5.08
CA LEU A 305 8.41 -9.31 -5.34
C LEU A 305 7.65 -7.99 -5.12
N LEU A 306 6.46 -7.85 -5.70
CA LEU A 306 5.66 -6.63 -5.68
C LEU A 306 4.49 -6.69 -4.69
N PRO A 307 3.65 -7.74 -4.68
CA PRO A 307 2.56 -7.83 -3.72
C PRO A 307 3.08 -7.92 -2.29
N THR A 308 2.39 -7.27 -1.38
CA THR A 308 2.58 -7.50 0.06
C THR A 308 1.97 -8.86 0.43
N PRO A 309 2.68 -9.74 1.15
CA PRO A 309 2.10 -10.96 1.70
C PRO A 309 0.92 -10.65 2.63
N LEU A 310 -0.02 -11.58 2.74
CA LEU A 310 -1.19 -11.43 3.61
C LEU A 310 -1.08 -12.38 4.81
N PHE A 311 -1.08 -11.85 6.02
CA PHE A 311 -1.13 -12.64 7.25
C PHE A 311 -2.59 -12.80 7.70
N VAL A 312 -3.06 -14.03 7.88
CA VAL A 312 -4.42 -14.32 8.39
C VAL A 312 -4.39 -15.59 9.25
N GLY A 313 -4.80 -15.48 10.50
CA GLY A 313 -5.03 -16.64 11.38
C GLY A 313 -3.84 -17.60 11.48
N GLY A 314 -2.64 -17.07 11.68
CA GLY A 314 -1.41 -17.86 11.79
C GLY A 314 -0.89 -18.40 10.44
N ARG A 315 -1.36 -17.87 9.31
CA ARG A 315 -0.91 -18.25 7.95
C ARG A 315 -0.45 -17.03 7.17
N ILE A 316 0.52 -17.25 6.28
CA ILE A 316 1.00 -16.24 5.32
C ILE A 316 0.64 -16.69 3.92
N TYR A 317 -0.11 -15.86 3.20
CA TYR A 317 -0.46 -16.07 1.80
C TYR A 317 0.38 -15.18 0.92
N MET A 318 1.12 -15.79 -0.01
CA MET A 318 2.07 -15.13 -0.90
C MET A 318 1.66 -15.30 -2.35
N PRO A 319 1.04 -14.32 -3.01
CA PRO A 319 0.85 -14.33 -4.45
C PRO A 319 2.16 -13.98 -5.17
N LEU A 320 2.59 -14.82 -6.09
CA LEU A 320 3.85 -14.71 -6.80
C LEU A 320 3.68 -14.13 -8.21
N ASP A 321 4.73 -13.54 -8.75
CA ASP A 321 4.80 -13.04 -10.13
C ASP A 321 4.54 -14.15 -11.18
N SER A 322 4.68 -15.42 -10.81
CA SER A 322 4.40 -16.58 -11.66
C SER A 322 2.93 -16.98 -11.71
N GLY A 323 2.03 -16.32 -10.93
CA GLY A 323 0.62 -16.69 -10.80
C GLY A 323 0.36 -17.82 -9.79
N ILE A 324 1.40 -18.29 -9.11
CA ILE A 324 1.29 -19.25 -8.01
C ILE A 324 0.99 -18.45 -6.72
N VAL A 325 0.13 -19.01 -5.88
CA VAL A 325 -0.07 -18.56 -4.50
C VAL A 325 0.48 -19.64 -3.57
N ARG A 326 1.26 -19.24 -2.59
CA ARG A 326 1.75 -20.11 -1.52
C ARG A 326 1.11 -19.73 -0.20
N CYS A 327 0.80 -20.73 0.60
CA CYS A 327 0.39 -20.58 1.98
C CYS A 327 1.44 -21.22 2.88
N LEU A 328 1.95 -20.46 3.85
CA LEU A 328 2.90 -20.93 4.85
C LEU A 328 2.27 -20.87 6.23
N ASP A 329 2.70 -21.75 7.11
CA ASP A 329 2.53 -21.60 8.55
C ASP A 329 3.37 -20.40 9.03
N ALA A 330 2.74 -19.44 9.65
CA ALA A 330 3.39 -18.18 10.02
C ALA A 330 4.44 -18.36 11.14
N LYS A 331 4.27 -19.34 12.00
CA LYS A 331 5.17 -19.59 13.14
C LYS A 331 6.45 -20.30 12.73
N SER A 332 6.34 -21.25 11.80
CA SER A 332 7.46 -22.13 11.41
C SER A 332 8.06 -21.81 10.02
N GLY A 333 7.31 -21.10 9.16
CA GLY A 333 7.67 -20.89 7.77
C GLY A 333 7.49 -22.12 6.87
N GLN A 334 6.90 -23.20 7.38
CA GLN A 334 6.63 -24.40 6.59
C GLN A 334 5.53 -24.14 5.57
N GLN A 335 5.72 -24.61 4.33
CA GLN A 335 4.71 -24.53 3.29
C GLN A 335 3.56 -25.51 3.59
N ILE A 336 2.34 -24.97 3.71
CA ILE A 336 1.12 -25.74 3.88
C ILE A 336 0.61 -26.20 2.52
N TRP A 337 0.47 -25.25 1.59
CA TRP A 337 0.05 -25.55 0.22
C TRP A 337 0.63 -24.54 -0.78
N GLN A 338 0.55 -24.88 -2.06
CA GLN A 338 0.70 -23.96 -3.18
C GLN A 338 -0.26 -24.34 -4.30
N ALA A 339 -0.75 -23.35 -5.03
CA ALA A 339 -1.63 -23.54 -6.19
C ALA A 339 -1.44 -22.42 -7.22
N ARG A 340 -1.68 -22.73 -8.50
CA ARG A 340 -1.78 -21.69 -9.53
C ARG A 340 -3.20 -21.15 -9.52
N LEU A 341 -3.35 -19.88 -9.12
CA LEU A 341 -4.65 -19.21 -8.98
C LEU A 341 -4.76 -17.94 -9.83
N GLY A 342 -3.80 -17.71 -10.70
CA GLY A 342 -3.78 -16.55 -11.59
C GLY A 342 -2.63 -16.60 -12.59
N THR A 343 -2.38 -15.48 -13.27
CA THR A 343 -1.31 -15.37 -14.28
C THR A 343 -0.05 -14.72 -13.73
N GLN A 344 -0.19 -13.57 -13.11
CA GLN A 344 0.87 -12.78 -12.48
C GLN A 344 0.21 -11.90 -11.42
N TYR A 345 0.88 -11.68 -10.29
CA TYR A 345 0.39 -10.80 -9.25
C TYR A 345 1.28 -9.58 -9.09
N VAL A 346 0.65 -8.40 -9.04
CA VAL A 346 1.25 -7.10 -8.73
C VAL A 346 0.50 -6.47 -7.57
N SER A 347 -0.82 -6.58 -7.60
CA SER A 347 -1.74 -6.15 -6.53
C SER A 347 -1.61 -7.04 -5.30
N SER A 348 -1.69 -6.45 -4.12
CA SER A 348 -1.69 -7.19 -2.86
C SER A 348 -3.05 -7.86 -2.61
N PRO A 349 -3.09 -9.06 -2.01
CA PRO A 349 -4.32 -9.77 -1.69
C PRO A 349 -5.10 -9.05 -0.57
N LEU A 350 -6.42 -9.26 -0.53
CA LEU A 350 -7.32 -8.72 0.47
C LEU A 350 -7.96 -9.86 1.27
N TYR A 351 -8.09 -9.68 2.58
CA TYR A 351 -8.87 -10.58 3.43
C TYR A 351 -10.18 -9.93 3.85
N ALA A 352 -11.29 -10.63 3.68
CA ALA A 352 -12.60 -10.24 4.19
C ALA A 352 -13.42 -11.47 4.59
N HIS A 353 -13.96 -11.48 5.79
CA HIS A 353 -14.94 -12.46 6.28
C HIS A 353 -14.60 -13.94 5.93
N GLY A 354 -13.36 -14.35 6.19
CA GLY A 354 -12.89 -15.73 5.90
C GLY A 354 -12.47 -16.00 4.47
N MET A 355 -12.56 -15.03 3.57
CA MET A 355 -12.19 -15.11 2.17
C MET A 355 -10.95 -14.30 1.86
N ILE A 356 -10.13 -14.80 0.93
CA ILE A 356 -8.95 -14.11 0.38
C ILE A 356 -9.22 -13.81 -1.09
N TYR A 357 -9.13 -12.55 -1.46
CA TYR A 357 -9.30 -12.04 -2.81
C TYR A 357 -7.93 -11.80 -3.44
N LEU A 358 -7.67 -12.44 -4.56
CA LEU A 358 -6.38 -12.47 -5.25
C LEU A 358 -6.53 -11.85 -6.63
N PHE A 359 -5.99 -10.65 -6.82
CA PHE A 359 -6.17 -9.84 -8.04
C PHE A 359 -4.98 -10.04 -8.98
N SER A 360 -5.15 -10.83 -10.03
CA SER A 360 -4.08 -11.07 -11.00
C SER A 360 -4.02 -9.99 -12.08
N LEU A 361 -2.83 -9.78 -12.64
CA LEU A 361 -2.52 -8.70 -13.58
C LEU A 361 -3.49 -8.62 -14.78
N LYS A 362 -4.01 -9.75 -15.26
CA LYS A 362 -4.90 -9.80 -16.43
C LYS A 362 -6.39 -9.62 -16.10
N GLY A 363 -6.72 -8.89 -15.02
CA GLY A 363 -8.10 -8.57 -14.66
C GLY A 363 -8.89 -9.72 -14.01
N VAL A 364 -8.23 -10.83 -13.71
CA VAL A 364 -8.88 -11.99 -13.06
C VAL A 364 -8.69 -11.90 -11.55
N THR A 365 -9.79 -12.09 -10.81
CA THR A 365 -9.79 -12.20 -9.36
C THR A 365 -10.20 -13.60 -8.95
N ALA A 366 -9.30 -14.35 -8.33
CA ALA A 366 -9.63 -15.59 -7.66
C ALA A 366 -10.01 -15.30 -6.19
N ILE A 367 -11.08 -15.94 -5.71
CA ILE A 367 -11.50 -15.86 -4.31
C ILE A 367 -11.34 -17.25 -3.71
N VAL A 368 -10.56 -17.34 -2.65
CA VAL A 368 -10.30 -18.59 -1.95
C VAL A 368 -10.70 -18.47 -0.48
N LYS A 369 -11.14 -19.56 0.11
CA LYS A 369 -11.38 -19.63 1.54
C LYS A 369 -10.03 -19.64 2.29
N ALA A 370 -9.91 -18.82 3.34
CA ALA A 370 -8.74 -18.86 4.19
C ALA A 370 -8.65 -20.21 4.93
N GLY A 371 -7.51 -20.91 4.83
CA GLY A 371 -7.35 -22.24 5.46
C GLY A 371 -6.16 -23.04 4.93
N ASP A 372 -6.18 -24.34 5.24
CA ASP A 372 -5.09 -25.27 5.00
C ASP A 372 -5.08 -25.92 3.59
N ARG A 373 -5.96 -25.45 2.72
CA ARG A 373 -6.04 -25.88 1.31
C ARG A 373 -6.57 -24.74 0.45
N PRO A 374 -6.26 -24.74 -0.87
CA PRO A 374 -6.68 -23.69 -1.79
C PRO A 374 -8.13 -23.90 -2.28
N ASP A 375 -9.11 -23.79 -1.37
CA ASP A 375 -10.53 -23.91 -1.72
C ASP A 375 -10.98 -22.67 -2.52
N VAL A 376 -11.04 -22.79 -3.85
CA VAL A 376 -11.49 -21.72 -4.75
C VAL A 376 -13.02 -21.63 -4.71
N ILE A 377 -13.52 -20.47 -4.31
CA ILE A 377 -14.97 -20.19 -4.18
C ILE A 377 -15.52 -19.59 -5.47
N ALA A 378 -14.75 -18.68 -6.08
CA ALA A 378 -15.15 -18.00 -7.31
C ALA A 378 -13.94 -17.51 -8.10
N GLU A 379 -14.15 -17.28 -9.38
CA GLU A 379 -13.26 -16.53 -10.26
C GLU A 379 -14.09 -15.46 -10.97
N ASN A 380 -13.64 -14.21 -10.91
CA ASN A 380 -14.30 -13.05 -11.48
C ASN A 380 -13.36 -12.35 -12.46
N ARG A 381 -13.92 -11.58 -13.40
CA ARG A 381 -13.12 -10.89 -14.40
C ARG A 381 -13.65 -9.48 -14.64
N LEU A 382 -12.71 -8.53 -14.73
CA LEU A 382 -12.93 -7.18 -15.23
C LEU A 382 -11.93 -6.87 -16.35
N ASP A 383 -12.29 -5.95 -17.22
CA ASP A 383 -11.42 -5.48 -18.29
C ASP A 383 -10.26 -4.66 -17.75
N GLY A 384 -9.08 -4.88 -18.32
CA GLY A 384 -7.87 -4.17 -17.96
C GLY A 384 -6.91 -4.96 -17.09
N ARG A 385 -6.00 -4.23 -16.44
CA ARG A 385 -4.91 -4.81 -15.62
C ARG A 385 -4.99 -4.32 -14.18
N PHE A 386 -4.88 -5.24 -13.22
CA PHE A 386 -4.75 -4.88 -11.80
C PHE A 386 -3.30 -4.60 -11.44
N MET A 387 -2.95 -3.31 -11.38
CA MET A 387 -1.67 -2.81 -10.88
C MET A 387 -1.79 -2.27 -9.45
N ALA A 388 -2.97 -1.79 -9.08
CA ALA A 388 -3.31 -1.24 -7.78
C ALA A 388 -3.88 -2.31 -6.86
N SER A 389 -3.68 -2.16 -5.56
CA SER A 389 -4.36 -2.97 -4.54
C SER A 389 -5.78 -2.46 -4.30
N PRO A 390 -6.70 -3.31 -3.84
CA PRO A 390 -8.10 -2.93 -3.60
C PRO A 390 -8.25 -1.97 -2.42
N ALA A 391 -9.42 -1.32 -2.38
CA ALA A 391 -9.94 -0.67 -1.17
C ALA A 391 -11.33 -1.19 -0.85
N VAL A 392 -11.74 -1.05 0.41
CA VAL A 392 -13.06 -1.48 0.90
C VAL A 392 -13.71 -0.36 1.68
N SER A 393 -15.02 -0.19 1.49
CA SER A 393 -15.82 0.72 2.30
C SER A 393 -17.29 0.31 2.26
N GLY A 394 -17.93 0.18 3.41
CA GLY A 394 -19.37 -0.06 3.52
C GLY A 394 -19.83 -1.35 2.83
N GLY A 395 -19.04 -2.42 2.82
CA GLY A 395 -19.38 -3.68 2.14
C GLY A 395 -19.14 -3.69 0.63
N ALA A 396 -18.63 -2.61 0.05
CA ALA A 396 -18.26 -2.53 -1.37
C ALA A 396 -16.75 -2.67 -1.58
N LEU A 397 -16.38 -3.32 -2.69
CA LEU A 397 -15.02 -3.35 -3.23
C LEU A 397 -14.80 -2.19 -4.20
N PHE A 398 -13.67 -1.52 -4.08
CA PHE A 398 -13.21 -0.50 -5.02
C PHE A 398 -11.95 -0.99 -5.70
N LEU A 399 -12.07 -1.31 -6.99
CA LEU A 399 -11.02 -1.91 -7.80
C LEU A 399 -10.57 -0.93 -8.87
N ARG A 400 -9.27 -0.64 -8.91
CA ARG A 400 -8.66 0.15 -9.98
C ARG A 400 -7.98 -0.77 -10.98
N THR A 401 -8.41 -0.69 -12.24
CA THR A 401 -7.64 -1.19 -13.38
C THR A 401 -6.74 -0.09 -13.95
N ASN A 402 -5.98 -0.40 -14.97
CA ASN A 402 -5.16 0.61 -15.65
C ASN A 402 -5.98 1.73 -16.34
N THR A 403 -7.29 1.56 -16.53
CA THR A 403 -8.16 2.50 -17.24
C THR A 403 -9.37 2.96 -16.44
N HIS A 404 -9.86 2.15 -15.47
CA HIS A 404 -11.10 2.43 -14.77
C HIS A 404 -10.99 2.21 -13.26
N LEU A 405 -11.86 2.90 -12.54
CA LEU A 405 -12.20 2.59 -11.16
C LEU A 405 -13.61 1.97 -11.13
N TYR A 406 -13.76 0.88 -10.40
CA TYR A 406 -15.01 0.14 -10.24
C TYR A 406 -15.47 0.18 -8.79
N ARG A 407 -16.78 0.29 -8.59
CA ARG A 407 -17.45 -0.04 -7.33
C ARG A 407 -18.24 -1.34 -7.53
N ILE A 408 -17.92 -2.34 -6.73
CA ILE A 408 -18.53 -3.67 -6.78
C ILE A 408 -19.26 -3.90 -5.47
N GLU A 409 -20.55 -4.17 -5.55
CA GLU A 409 -21.43 -4.45 -4.41
C GLU A 409 -22.61 -5.31 -4.85
N GLU A 410 -23.18 -6.09 -3.91
CA GLU A 410 -24.41 -6.86 -4.13
C GLU A 410 -25.66 -6.00 -4.05
#